data_db30fb17b02a573fa31e6fea601b0186
#
_entry.id   db30fb17b02a573fa31e6fea601b0186
#
_cell.length_a   1.000
_cell.length_b   1.000
_cell.length_c   1.000
_cell.angle_alpha   90.00
_cell.angle_beta   90.00
_cell.angle_gamma   90.00
#
_symmetry.space_group_name_H-M   'P 1'
#
loop_
_entity.id
_entity.type
_entity.pdbx_description
1 polymer ?
#
loop_
_entity_poly.entity_id
_entity_poly.type
_entity_poly.pdbx_seq_one_letter_code
_entity_poly.pdbx_strand_id
1 'polypeptide(L)'
;MTTDALFNAPARQRVLVLGATGTIGQAAVKSLLREGHEVVCFIRAKAGVHGKLSLQDWEAKLPGAIFRTGDVTDLNSLTQGGFAGEHFDTLMSCLASRTGNPKDAWAIDHAAHMLALNVAQASGVKHFVLLSAICVQKPLLTFQHAKLAFEDALVKSGMRYAIVRPTAFFKSLCGQIERVRKGKPFLLFGNGQLTACKPISDRDLGNYLAQCVTDTALHNRILPIGGPGPAITPLQQGEYLFSLLGQTPKYSHVPVKMMDVIVGVLSFLGHLIPPLANKAELARIGRYYATESMLVWDETQGRYDANATPSTGQDTLWDCYQALVSGKTSLERGDHAVF
;
A
#
# COMPACT_ATOMS: atom_id res chain seq x y z
N MET A 1 -20.31 32.10 -31.71
CA MET A 1 -19.79 30.79 -32.13
C MET A 1 -19.09 30.18 -30.93
N THR A 2 -19.83 29.43 -30.15
CA THR A 2 -19.35 28.71 -28.96
C THR A 2 -18.93 27.32 -29.42
N THR A 3 -17.64 27.11 -29.52
CA THR A 3 -17.06 25.78 -29.76
C THR A 3 -17.18 24.96 -28.47
N ASP A 4 -18.08 24.00 -28.48
CA ASP A 4 -18.20 22.95 -27.51
C ASP A 4 -16.85 22.27 -27.33
N ALA A 5 -16.25 22.44 -26.15
CA ALA A 5 -15.20 21.54 -25.67
C ALA A 5 -15.85 20.18 -25.42
N LEU A 6 -15.84 19.31 -26.42
CA LEU A 6 -16.11 17.91 -26.29
C LEU A 6 -15.14 17.39 -25.23
N PHE A 7 -15.63 17.18 -24.01
CA PHE A 7 -14.97 16.40 -23.00
C PHE A 7 -14.79 14.98 -23.58
N ASN A 8 -13.63 14.74 -24.17
CA ASN A 8 -13.24 13.38 -24.53
C ASN A 8 -13.12 12.60 -23.20
N ALA A 9 -14.14 11.82 -22.88
CA ALA A 9 -14.03 10.84 -21.82
C ALA A 9 -12.78 9.99 -22.09
N PRO A 10 -11.95 9.73 -21.09
CA PRO A 10 -10.74 8.93 -21.29
C PRO A 10 -11.10 7.60 -21.95
N ALA A 11 -10.32 7.19 -22.95
CA ALA A 11 -10.60 5.98 -23.70
C ALA A 11 -10.67 4.78 -22.75
N ARG A 12 -11.75 4.01 -22.86
CA ARG A 12 -11.93 2.77 -22.10
C ARG A 12 -10.72 1.85 -22.35
N GLN A 13 -10.10 1.39 -21.26
CA GLN A 13 -8.99 0.45 -21.32
C GLN A 13 -9.37 -0.88 -20.69
N ARG A 14 -8.68 -1.93 -21.11
CA ARG A 14 -8.74 -3.23 -20.50
C ARG A 14 -7.53 -3.43 -19.58
N VAL A 15 -7.81 -3.55 -18.29
CA VAL A 15 -6.79 -3.55 -17.21
C VAL A 15 -6.73 -4.91 -16.52
N LEU A 16 -5.55 -5.54 -16.54
CA LEU A 16 -5.29 -6.72 -15.70
C LEU A 16 -4.78 -6.24 -14.34
N VAL A 17 -5.45 -6.66 -13.25
CA VAL A 17 -5.10 -6.26 -11.89
C VAL A 17 -4.56 -7.45 -11.10
N LEU A 18 -3.33 -7.33 -10.63
CA LEU A 18 -2.71 -8.23 -9.67
C LEU A 18 -2.84 -7.65 -8.25
N GLY A 19 -3.12 -8.51 -7.26
CA GLY A 19 -3.32 -8.04 -5.88
C GLY A 19 -4.67 -7.38 -5.63
N ALA A 20 -5.67 -7.63 -6.48
CA ALA A 20 -7.04 -7.08 -6.39
C ALA A 20 -7.77 -7.38 -5.07
N THR A 21 -7.34 -8.39 -4.32
CA THR A 21 -7.95 -8.80 -3.04
C THR A 21 -7.39 -8.04 -1.83
N GLY A 22 -6.31 -7.29 -2.01
CA GLY A 22 -5.76 -6.39 -0.98
C GLY A 22 -6.62 -5.14 -0.81
N THR A 23 -6.46 -4.43 0.32
CA THR A 23 -7.25 -3.22 0.64
C THR A 23 -7.18 -2.17 -0.49
N ILE A 24 -5.98 -1.83 -0.93
CA ILE A 24 -5.79 -0.84 -2.00
C ILE A 24 -6.18 -1.41 -3.37
N GLY A 25 -5.90 -2.71 -3.63
CA GLY A 25 -6.32 -3.36 -4.87
C GLY A 25 -7.83 -3.34 -5.07
N GLN A 26 -8.61 -3.59 -4.02
CA GLN A 26 -10.08 -3.46 -4.05
C GLN A 26 -10.52 -2.04 -4.38
N ALA A 27 -9.89 -1.04 -3.77
CA ALA A 27 -10.20 0.37 -4.03
C ALA A 27 -9.85 0.76 -5.48
N ALA A 28 -8.70 0.32 -5.98
CA ALA A 28 -8.29 0.54 -7.37
C ALA A 28 -9.26 -0.11 -8.37
N VAL A 29 -9.66 -1.36 -8.14
CA VAL A 29 -10.67 -2.04 -8.98
C VAL A 29 -11.99 -1.28 -9.02
N LYS A 30 -12.51 -0.86 -7.85
CA LYS A 30 -13.74 -0.06 -7.78
C LYS A 30 -13.62 1.26 -8.54
N SER A 31 -12.46 1.91 -8.48
CA SER A 31 -12.23 3.17 -9.20
C SER A 31 -12.15 2.96 -10.70
N LEU A 32 -11.41 1.94 -11.16
CA LEU A 32 -11.33 1.57 -12.58
C LEU A 32 -12.70 1.25 -13.18
N LEU A 33 -13.51 0.46 -12.46
CA LEU A 33 -14.88 0.12 -12.89
C LEU A 33 -15.78 1.37 -12.98
N ARG A 34 -15.67 2.29 -12.00
CA ARG A 34 -16.43 3.55 -12.01
C ARG A 34 -16.04 4.47 -13.17
N GLU A 35 -14.77 4.44 -13.60
CA GLU A 35 -14.27 5.16 -14.76
C GLU A 35 -14.59 4.47 -16.09
N GLY A 36 -15.30 3.33 -16.05
CA GLY A 36 -15.77 2.61 -17.23
C GLY A 36 -14.75 1.66 -17.87
N HIS A 37 -13.62 1.38 -17.20
CA HIS A 37 -12.64 0.42 -17.68
C HIS A 37 -13.16 -1.02 -17.58
N GLU A 38 -12.65 -1.91 -18.43
CA GLU A 38 -12.82 -3.35 -18.28
C GLU A 38 -11.73 -3.89 -17.37
N VAL A 39 -12.11 -4.51 -16.26
CA VAL A 39 -11.17 -4.92 -15.22
C VAL A 39 -11.16 -6.44 -15.07
N VAL A 40 -10.01 -7.05 -15.29
CA VAL A 40 -9.75 -8.46 -15.05
C VAL A 40 -8.86 -8.60 -13.82
N CYS A 41 -9.32 -9.30 -12.80
CA CYS A 41 -8.62 -9.53 -11.54
C CYS A 41 -8.03 -10.94 -11.53
N PHE A 42 -6.70 -11.06 -11.50
CA PHE A 42 -6.03 -12.35 -11.31
C PHE A 42 -5.74 -12.58 -9.84
N ILE A 43 -6.42 -13.56 -9.24
CA ILE A 43 -6.41 -13.83 -7.81
C ILE A 43 -6.08 -15.28 -7.50
N ARG A 44 -5.67 -15.57 -6.28
CA ARG A 44 -5.54 -16.96 -5.81
C ARG A 44 -6.91 -17.57 -5.59
N ALA A 45 -7.04 -18.88 -5.83
CA ALA A 45 -8.31 -19.62 -5.65
C ALA A 45 -8.93 -19.45 -4.25
N LYS A 46 -8.07 -19.30 -3.22
CA LYS A 46 -8.46 -18.89 -1.86
C LYS A 46 -7.72 -17.62 -1.53
N ALA A 47 -8.42 -16.50 -1.53
CA ALA A 47 -7.86 -15.17 -1.35
C ALA A 47 -8.52 -14.42 -0.17
N GLY A 48 -8.03 -13.20 0.10
CA GLY A 48 -8.45 -12.40 1.25
C GLY A 48 -7.74 -12.76 2.55
N VAL A 49 -8.19 -12.17 3.64
CA VAL A 49 -7.61 -12.38 4.98
C VAL A 49 -7.69 -13.86 5.35
N HIS A 50 -6.55 -14.49 5.61
CA HIS A 50 -6.40 -15.92 5.88
C HIS A 50 -6.91 -16.87 4.78
N GLY A 51 -7.07 -16.39 3.53
CA GLY A 51 -7.53 -17.22 2.41
C GLY A 51 -8.96 -17.76 2.56
N LYS A 52 -9.85 -17.01 3.23
CA LYS A 52 -11.21 -17.47 3.58
C LYS A 52 -12.25 -17.22 2.51
N LEU A 53 -12.01 -16.30 1.57
CA LEU A 53 -12.99 -15.91 0.57
C LEU A 53 -12.85 -16.74 -0.71
N SER A 54 -13.97 -17.22 -1.20
CA SER A 54 -14.13 -17.92 -2.48
C SER A 54 -14.17 -16.92 -3.65
N LEU A 55 -14.16 -17.44 -4.87
CA LEU A 55 -14.34 -16.65 -6.09
C LEU A 55 -15.69 -15.91 -6.07
N GLN A 56 -16.77 -16.59 -5.70
CA GLN A 56 -18.13 -16.00 -5.62
C GLN A 56 -18.20 -14.85 -4.62
N ASP A 57 -17.51 -14.96 -3.48
CA ASP A 57 -17.44 -13.87 -2.50
C ASP A 57 -16.75 -12.62 -3.11
N TRP A 58 -15.75 -12.82 -3.96
CA TRP A 58 -15.06 -11.72 -4.65
C TRP A 58 -15.91 -11.10 -5.75
N GLU A 59 -16.64 -11.90 -6.52
CA GLU A 59 -17.60 -11.40 -7.51
C GLU A 59 -18.70 -10.55 -6.86
N ALA A 60 -19.17 -10.96 -5.70
CA ALA A 60 -20.14 -10.18 -4.91
C ALA A 60 -19.55 -8.88 -4.34
N LYS A 61 -18.26 -8.87 -3.93
CA LYS A 61 -17.57 -7.69 -3.37
C LYS A 61 -17.19 -6.64 -4.41
N LEU A 62 -16.89 -7.07 -5.62
CA LEU A 62 -16.41 -6.22 -6.73
C LEU A 62 -17.25 -6.49 -7.99
N PRO A 63 -18.55 -6.17 -7.97
CA PRO A 63 -19.44 -6.43 -9.09
C PRO A 63 -18.96 -5.66 -10.33
N GLY A 64 -18.96 -6.33 -11.47
CA GLY A 64 -18.49 -5.80 -12.76
C GLY A 64 -17.03 -6.10 -13.08
N ALA A 65 -16.23 -6.61 -12.13
CA ALA A 65 -14.92 -7.16 -12.43
C ALA A 65 -15.01 -8.60 -12.91
N ILE A 66 -14.10 -8.96 -13.84
CA ILE A 66 -13.90 -10.33 -14.30
C ILE A 66 -12.83 -10.97 -13.42
N PHE A 67 -13.10 -12.16 -12.90
CA PHE A 67 -12.13 -12.84 -12.03
C PHE A 67 -11.53 -14.07 -12.73
N ARG A 68 -10.22 -14.22 -12.54
CA ARG A 68 -9.43 -15.38 -12.93
C ARG A 68 -8.63 -15.87 -11.74
N THR A 69 -8.48 -17.18 -11.63
CA THR A 69 -7.76 -17.78 -10.49
C THR A 69 -6.44 -18.40 -10.95
N GLY A 70 -5.40 -18.20 -10.14
CA GLY A 70 -4.09 -18.79 -10.35
C GLY A 70 -3.04 -18.30 -9.36
N ASP A 71 -1.79 -18.55 -9.71
CA ASP A 71 -0.63 -18.16 -8.90
C ASP A 71 0.26 -17.20 -9.69
N VAL A 72 0.47 -16.01 -9.15
CA VAL A 72 1.33 -14.96 -9.74
C VAL A 72 2.83 -15.34 -9.73
N THR A 73 3.22 -16.35 -8.97
CA THR A 73 4.59 -16.87 -8.90
C THR A 73 4.86 -18.01 -9.88
N ASP A 74 3.85 -18.47 -10.59
CA ASP A 74 3.94 -19.52 -11.60
C ASP A 74 3.75 -18.98 -13.02
N LEU A 75 4.74 -19.19 -13.88
CA LEU A 75 4.75 -18.68 -15.27
C LEU A 75 3.55 -19.18 -16.09
N ASN A 76 3.27 -20.48 -16.03
CA ASN A 76 2.18 -21.06 -16.80
C ASN A 76 0.83 -20.57 -16.30
N SER A 77 0.66 -20.51 -14.97
CA SER A 77 -0.56 -19.98 -14.35
C SER A 77 -0.81 -18.52 -14.75
N LEU A 78 0.22 -17.68 -14.74
CA LEU A 78 0.09 -16.28 -15.13
C LEU A 78 -0.19 -16.14 -16.64
N THR A 79 0.54 -16.87 -17.48
CA THR A 79 0.40 -16.79 -18.95
C THR A 79 -0.95 -17.35 -19.42
N GLN A 80 -1.29 -18.56 -18.99
CA GLN A 80 -2.48 -19.28 -19.48
C GLN A 80 -3.74 -18.91 -18.68
N GLY A 81 -3.61 -18.64 -17.39
CA GLY A 81 -4.73 -18.30 -16.51
C GLY A 81 -4.94 -16.80 -16.36
N GLY A 82 -3.87 -16.03 -16.22
CA GLY A 82 -3.92 -14.57 -16.04
C GLY A 82 -4.19 -13.83 -17.35
N PHE A 83 -3.25 -13.90 -18.27
CA PHE A 83 -3.35 -13.25 -19.59
C PHE A 83 -4.25 -14.03 -20.57
N ALA A 84 -4.18 -15.36 -20.56
CA ALA A 84 -5.05 -16.26 -21.36
C ALA A 84 -5.05 -15.96 -22.88
N GLY A 85 -3.95 -15.46 -23.42
CA GLY A 85 -3.84 -15.07 -24.83
C GLY A 85 -4.65 -13.82 -25.23
N GLU A 86 -5.21 -13.11 -24.26
CA GLU A 86 -6.01 -11.91 -24.50
C GLU A 86 -5.18 -10.62 -24.43
N HIS A 87 -5.65 -9.58 -25.10
CA HIS A 87 -5.03 -8.26 -25.07
C HIS A 87 -5.41 -7.48 -23.82
N PHE A 88 -4.41 -6.83 -23.20
CA PHE A 88 -4.60 -5.83 -22.14
C PHE A 88 -3.82 -4.57 -22.50
N ASP A 89 -4.43 -3.41 -22.23
CA ASP A 89 -3.78 -2.10 -22.41
C ASP A 89 -2.81 -1.81 -21.27
N THR A 90 -3.23 -2.15 -20.06
CA THR A 90 -2.50 -1.85 -18.81
C THR A 90 -2.46 -3.07 -17.88
N LEU A 91 -1.29 -3.32 -17.28
CA LEU A 91 -1.13 -4.17 -16.11
C LEU A 91 -0.99 -3.29 -14.87
N MET A 92 -1.91 -3.44 -13.91
CA MET A 92 -1.82 -2.78 -12.61
C MET A 92 -1.45 -3.80 -11.53
N SER A 93 -0.39 -3.53 -10.78
CA SER A 93 0.02 -4.38 -9.66
C SER A 93 -0.11 -3.67 -8.32
N CYS A 94 -0.97 -4.23 -7.47
CA CYS A 94 -1.12 -3.91 -6.05
C CYS A 94 -0.60 -5.08 -5.17
N LEU A 95 0.30 -5.90 -5.70
CA LEU A 95 0.92 -6.99 -4.95
C LEU A 95 1.89 -6.44 -3.90
N ALA A 96 1.90 -7.11 -2.75
CA ALA A 96 2.93 -6.90 -1.73
C ALA A 96 3.15 -8.20 -0.95
N SER A 97 4.36 -8.40 -0.44
CA SER A 97 4.66 -9.46 0.50
C SER A 97 3.81 -9.29 1.77
N ARG A 98 3.35 -10.41 2.35
CA ARG A 98 2.45 -10.36 3.50
C ARG A 98 3.17 -10.18 4.82
N THR A 99 4.32 -10.80 4.94
CA THR A 99 5.07 -10.88 6.20
C THR A 99 6.22 -9.89 6.25
N GLY A 100 6.65 -9.36 5.10
CA GLY A 100 7.85 -8.54 4.98
C GLY A 100 9.15 -9.29 5.30
N ASN A 101 9.09 -10.63 5.56
CA ASN A 101 10.32 -11.40 5.78
C ASN A 101 11.13 -11.48 4.47
N PRO A 102 12.46 -11.67 4.55
CA PRO A 102 13.33 -11.59 3.37
C PRO A 102 12.92 -12.52 2.21
N LYS A 103 12.53 -13.76 2.52
CA LYS A 103 12.15 -14.75 1.50
C LYS A 103 10.84 -14.33 0.80
N ASP A 104 9.83 -13.93 1.55
CA ASP A 104 8.54 -13.49 1.02
C ASP A 104 8.69 -12.18 0.24
N ALA A 105 9.50 -11.25 0.74
CA ALA A 105 9.80 -9.99 0.06
C ALA A 105 10.41 -10.21 -1.33
N TRP A 106 11.49 -10.98 -1.43
CA TRP A 106 12.11 -11.27 -2.72
C TRP A 106 11.23 -12.11 -3.65
N ALA A 107 10.43 -13.03 -3.10
CA ALA A 107 9.51 -13.84 -3.92
C ALA A 107 8.37 -13.01 -4.51
N ILE A 108 7.77 -12.10 -3.74
CA ILE A 108 6.58 -11.35 -4.16
C ILE A 108 6.93 -9.95 -4.66
N ASP A 109 7.67 -9.14 -3.86
CA ASP A 109 7.94 -7.74 -4.23
C ASP A 109 8.96 -7.62 -5.38
N HIS A 110 9.70 -8.70 -5.70
CA HIS A 110 10.63 -8.73 -6.83
C HIS A 110 10.27 -9.83 -7.85
N ALA A 111 10.45 -11.12 -7.51
CA ALA A 111 10.39 -12.19 -8.51
C ALA A 111 9.03 -12.33 -9.20
N ALA A 112 7.92 -12.29 -8.44
CA ALA A 112 6.57 -12.33 -9.03
C ALA A 112 6.30 -11.11 -9.93
N HIS A 113 6.79 -9.93 -9.56
CA HIS A 113 6.67 -8.73 -10.39
C HIS A 113 7.53 -8.82 -11.65
N MET A 114 8.76 -9.37 -11.58
CA MET A 114 9.59 -9.62 -12.76
C MET A 114 8.91 -10.59 -13.74
N LEU A 115 8.30 -11.65 -13.20
CA LEU A 115 7.52 -12.59 -14.00
C LEU A 115 6.34 -11.88 -14.68
N ALA A 116 5.59 -11.08 -13.93
CA ALA A 116 4.47 -10.31 -14.46
C ALA A 116 4.90 -9.31 -15.55
N LEU A 117 6.03 -8.62 -15.36
CA LEU A 117 6.61 -7.69 -16.34
C LEU A 117 6.95 -8.43 -17.64
N ASN A 118 7.66 -9.56 -17.56
CA ASN A 118 8.08 -10.34 -18.72
C ASN A 118 6.87 -10.86 -19.51
N VAL A 119 5.85 -11.40 -18.82
CA VAL A 119 4.63 -11.91 -19.47
C VAL A 119 3.84 -10.74 -20.08
N ALA A 120 3.74 -9.60 -19.39
CA ALA A 120 3.06 -8.42 -19.92
C ALA A 120 3.72 -7.91 -21.21
N GLN A 121 5.06 -7.81 -21.24
CA GLN A 121 5.80 -7.41 -22.45
C GLN A 121 5.58 -8.40 -23.60
N ALA A 122 5.69 -9.69 -23.33
CA ALA A 122 5.45 -10.75 -24.32
C ALA A 122 4.01 -10.76 -24.86
N SER A 123 3.03 -10.36 -24.02
CA SER A 123 1.61 -10.22 -24.39
C SER A 123 1.26 -8.86 -25.03
N GLY A 124 2.24 -7.99 -25.25
CA GLY A 124 2.04 -6.71 -25.92
C GLY A 124 1.42 -5.61 -25.06
N VAL A 125 1.35 -5.76 -23.73
CA VAL A 125 0.91 -4.71 -22.80
C VAL A 125 1.84 -3.52 -22.90
N LYS A 126 1.27 -2.32 -22.94
CA LYS A 126 2.04 -1.08 -23.17
C LYS A 126 2.29 -0.26 -21.90
N HIS A 127 1.54 -0.51 -20.83
CA HIS A 127 1.60 0.30 -19.63
C HIS A 127 1.58 -0.56 -18.35
N PHE A 128 2.43 -0.23 -17.38
CA PHE A 128 2.50 -0.87 -16.09
C PHE A 128 2.28 0.16 -14.96
N VAL A 129 1.21 0.02 -14.18
CA VAL A 129 0.96 0.82 -12.97
C VAL A 129 1.36 -0.01 -11.75
N LEU A 130 2.34 0.48 -10.99
CA LEU A 130 2.87 -0.20 -9.81
C LEU A 130 2.50 0.54 -8.53
N LEU A 131 1.85 -0.14 -7.60
CA LEU A 131 1.73 0.30 -6.22
C LEU A 131 3.00 -0.10 -5.45
N SER A 132 3.87 0.88 -5.21
CA SER A 132 5.06 0.74 -4.37
C SER A 132 4.81 1.32 -2.96
N ALA A 133 5.80 1.95 -2.35
CA ALA A 133 5.69 2.59 -1.03
C ALA A 133 6.70 3.73 -0.90
N ILE A 134 6.35 4.81 -0.20
CA ILE A 134 7.25 5.96 -0.02
C ILE A 134 8.50 5.59 0.80
N CYS A 135 8.41 4.61 1.68
CA CYS A 135 9.51 4.18 2.54
C CYS A 135 10.72 3.59 1.78
N VAL A 136 10.59 3.28 0.47
CA VAL A 136 11.71 2.77 -0.34
C VAL A 136 12.76 3.84 -0.63
N GLN A 137 12.45 5.13 -0.48
CA GLN A 137 13.40 6.23 -0.68
C GLN A 137 14.57 6.23 0.32
N LYS A 138 14.40 5.56 1.48
CA LYS A 138 15.45 5.34 2.50
C LYS A 138 15.45 3.87 2.90
N PRO A 139 16.01 2.97 2.06
CA PRO A 139 15.87 1.53 2.24
C PRO A 139 16.80 1.01 3.35
N LEU A 140 16.20 0.51 4.41
CA LEU A 140 16.88 -0.14 5.55
C LEU A 140 16.37 -1.58 5.78
N LEU A 141 15.36 -2.02 5.02
CA LEU A 141 14.66 -3.28 5.20
C LEU A 141 14.68 -4.09 3.89
N THR A 142 14.67 -5.40 4.01
CA THR A 142 14.77 -6.29 2.85
C THR A 142 13.66 -6.06 1.82
N PHE A 143 12.42 -5.85 2.26
CA PHE A 143 11.31 -5.64 1.32
C PHE A 143 11.45 -4.32 0.53
N GLN A 144 12.08 -3.30 1.12
CA GLN A 144 12.34 -2.03 0.42
C GLN A 144 13.36 -2.23 -0.71
N HIS A 145 14.43 -3.00 -0.46
CA HIS A 145 15.40 -3.37 -1.49
C HIS A 145 14.78 -4.22 -2.60
N ALA A 146 13.92 -5.18 -2.25
CA ALA A 146 13.20 -6.00 -3.24
C ALA A 146 12.29 -5.14 -4.14
N LYS A 147 11.55 -4.18 -3.56
CA LYS A 147 10.73 -3.22 -4.33
C LYS A 147 11.57 -2.35 -5.23
N LEU A 148 12.66 -1.76 -4.73
CA LEU A 148 13.55 -0.91 -5.52
C LEU A 148 14.20 -1.68 -6.68
N ALA A 149 14.60 -2.94 -6.47
CA ALA A 149 15.14 -3.78 -7.54
C ALA A 149 14.12 -3.99 -8.66
N PHE A 150 12.84 -4.17 -8.32
CA PHE A 150 11.79 -4.26 -9.35
C PHE A 150 11.48 -2.89 -9.98
N GLU A 151 11.40 -1.80 -9.22
CA GLU A 151 11.21 -0.46 -9.79
C GLU A 151 12.29 -0.12 -10.83
N ASP A 152 13.56 -0.42 -10.52
CA ASP A 152 14.68 -0.22 -11.43
C ASP A 152 14.54 -1.07 -12.71
N ALA A 153 14.15 -2.34 -12.57
CA ALA A 153 13.87 -3.22 -13.70
C ALA A 153 12.72 -2.70 -14.57
N LEU A 154 11.63 -2.23 -13.95
CA LEU A 154 10.49 -1.66 -14.66
C LEU A 154 10.87 -0.39 -15.44
N VAL A 155 11.61 0.52 -14.82
CA VAL A 155 12.10 1.73 -15.49
C VAL A 155 13.00 1.39 -16.69
N LYS A 156 13.88 0.39 -16.54
CA LYS A 156 14.81 -0.06 -17.60
C LYS A 156 14.13 -0.91 -18.69
N SER A 157 12.94 -1.40 -18.45
CA SER A 157 12.23 -2.30 -19.38
C SER A 157 11.79 -1.65 -20.70
N GLY A 158 11.77 -0.33 -20.77
CA GLY A 158 11.23 0.44 -21.89
C GLY A 158 9.69 0.47 -21.96
N MET A 159 8.99 -0.24 -21.06
CA MET A 159 7.54 -0.15 -20.94
C MET A 159 7.16 1.19 -20.31
N ARG A 160 6.06 1.80 -20.77
CA ARG A 160 5.47 2.96 -20.09
C ARG A 160 5.07 2.54 -18.68
N TYR A 161 5.33 3.38 -17.67
CA TYR A 161 5.05 3.05 -16.28
C TYR A 161 4.48 4.23 -15.49
N ALA A 162 3.83 3.91 -14.38
CA ALA A 162 3.56 4.82 -13.28
C ALA A 162 3.87 4.10 -11.97
N ILE A 163 4.88 4.56 -11.22
CA ILE A 163 5.29 3.95 -9.94
C ILE A 163 4.77 4.83 -8.83
N VAL A 164 3.69 4.41 -8.19
CA VAL A 164 3.03 5.14 -7.10
C VAL A 164 3.65 4.75 -5.77
N ARG A 165 4.21 5.73 -5.06
CA ARG A 165 4.81 5.57 -3.73
C ARG A 165 3.96 6.28 -2.67
N PRO A 166 2.88 5.65 -2.17
CA PRO A 166 2.00 6.26 -1.17
C PRO A 166 2.68 6.38 0.19
N THR A 167 2.17 7.34 0.96
CA THR A 167 2.46 7.52 2.38
C THR A 167 1.71 6.48 3.24
N ALA A 168 1.47 6.78 4.54
CA ALA A 168 0.78 5.88 5.45
C ALA A 168 -0.71 5.75 5.13
N PHE A 169 -1.24 4.53 5.13
CA PHE A 169 -2.65 4.24 4.96
C PHE A 169 -3.43 4.48 6.26
N PHE A 170 -4.68 4.95 6.17
CA PHE A 170 -5.55 5.13 7.34
C PHE A 170 -5.63 3.87 8.20
N LYS A 171 -5.78 2.71 7.57
CA LYS A 171 -5.86 1.42 8.24
C LYS A 171 -4.68 1.14 9.17
N SER A 172 -3.47 1.50 8.76
CA SER A 172 -2.25 1.31 9.55
C SER A 172 -2.21 2.23 10.78
N LEU A 173 -2.91 3.35 10.75
CA LEU A 173 -2.92 4.36 11.82
C LEU A 173 -4.07 4.19 12.80
N CYS A 174 -5.06 3.35 12.49
CA CYS A 174 -6.24 3.12 13.33
C CYS A 174 -6.04 2.03 14.39
N GLY A 175 -4.88 1.37 14.44
CA GLY A 175 -4.63 0.21 15.31
C GLY A 175 -4.84 0.45 16.80
N GLN A 176 -4.66 1.69 17.27
CA GLN A 176 -4.75 2.02 18.69
C GLN A 176 -6.15 2.44 19.17
N ILE A 177 -7.12 2.64 18.26
CA ILE A 177 -8.48 3.11 18.63
C ILE A 177 -9.11 2.19 19.67
N GLU A 178 -9.13 0.87 19.44
CA GLU A 178 -9.72 -0.09 20.38
C GLU A 178 -8.96 -0.19 21.69
N ARG A 179 -7.65 0.05 21.67
CA ARG A 179 -6.82 0.09 22.87
C ARG A 179 -7.24 1.25 23.78
N VAL A 180 -7.36 2.45 23.20
CA VAL A 180 -7.75 3.66 23.91
C VAL A 180 -9.19 3.59 24.37
N ARG A 181 -10.11 3.08 23.53
CA ARG A 181 -11.52 2.87 23.88
C ARG A 181 -11.68 2.00 25.13
N LYS A 182 -10.78 1.01 25.33
CA LYS A 182 -10.73 0.16 26.53
C LYS A 182 -10.00 0.82 27.72
N GLY A 183 -9.77 2.13 27.69
CA GLY A 183 -9.11 2.89 28.76
C GLY A 183 -7.59 2.68 28.89
N LYS A 184 -6.96 2.00 27.93
CA LYS A 184 -5.51 1.79 27.91
C LYS A 184 -4.80 3.03 27.34
N PRO A 185 -3.55 3.34 27.76
CA PRO A 185 -2.82 4.48 27.22
C PRO A 185 -2.51 4.32 25.75
N PHE A 186 -2.48 5.42 24.99
CA PHE A 186 -1.98 5.46 23.63
C PHE A 186 -0.46 5.30 23.64
N LEU A 187 0.05 4.39 22.77
CA LEU A 187 1.49 4.10 22.70
C LEU A 187 2.18 5.12 21.79
N LEU A 188 3.23 5.74 22.29
CA LEU A 188 4.10 6.65 21.57
C LEU A 188 5.53 6.14 21.57
N PHE A 189 6.18 6.14 20.42
CA PHE A 189 7.62 5.94 20.35
C PHE A 189 8.33 7.27 20.60
N GLY A 190 9.33 7.27 21.51
CA GLY A 190 9.96 8.49 21.97
C GLY A 190 8.95 9.47 22.56
N ASN A 191 8.95 10.71 22.07
CA ASN A 191 8.01 11.77 22.48
C ASN A 191 6.73 11.82 21.62
N GLY A 192 6.57 10.92 20.63
CA GLY A 192 5.44 10.91 19.70
C GLY A 192 5.53 11.94 18.56
N GLN A 193 6.67 12.61 18.42
CA GLN A 193 6.94 13.60 17.36
C GLN A 193 8.14 13.22 16.48
N LEU A 194 8.70 12.02 16.67
CA LEU A 194 9.84 11.54 15.90
C LEU A 194 9.51 11.36 14.41
N THR A 195 8.27 11.04 14.12
CA THR A 195 7.79 10.74 12.76
C THR A 195 6.54 11.53 12.44
N ALA A 196 6.32 11.76 11.15
CA ALA A 196 5.10 12.34 10.64
C ALA A 196 4.71 11.70 9.31
N CYS A 197 3.45 11.81 8.91
CA CYS A 197 2.95 11.37 7.62
C CYS A 197 1.79 12.25 7.14
N LYS A 198 1.51 12.22 5.83
CA LYS A 198 0.25 12.71 5.24
C LYS A 198 -0.62 11.49 4.94
N PRO A 199 -1.48 11.03 5.86
CA PRO A 199 -2.25 9.81 5.68
C PRO A 199 -3.12 9.86 4.44
N ILE A 200 -3.23 8.72 3.73
CA ILE A 200 -4.08 8.60 2.55
C ILE A 200 -5.13 7.50 2.76
N SER A 201 -6.36 7.76 2.31
CA SER A 201 -7.44 6.78 2.34
C SER A 201 -7.28 5.74 1.23
N ASP A 202 -7.86 4.56 1.42
CA ASP A 202 -7.90 3.52 0.40
C ASP A 202 -8.63 4.03 -0.87
N ARG A 203 -9.72 4.80 -0.68
CA ARG A 203 -10.52 5.37 -1.77
C ARG A 203 -9.72 6.37 -2.61
N ASP A 204 -9.07 7.32 -1.95
CA ASP A 204 -8.31 8.36 -2.66
C ASP A 204 -7.08 7.78 -3.37
N LEU A 205 -6.42 6.80 -2.74
CA LEU A 205 -5.31 6.11 -3.40
C LEU A 205 -5.79 5.23 -4.56
N GLY A 206 -6.94 4.56 -4.42
CA GLY A 206 -7.56 3.81 -5.51
C GLY A 206 -7.91 4.69 -6.71
N ASN A 207 -8.44 5.89 -6.44
CA ASN A 207 -8.72 6.91 -7.47
C ASN A 207 -7.44 7.36 -8.17
N TYR A 208 -6.38 7.63 -7.40
CA TYR A 208 -5.11 8.06 -7.96
C TYR A 208 -4.46 6.98 -8.83
N LEU A 209 -4.54 5.70 -8.41
CA LEU A 209 -4.08 4.58 -9.23
C LEU A 209 -4.87 4.44 -10.53
N ALA A 210 -6.19 4.64 -10.50
CA ALA A 210 -7.02 4.62 -11.71
C ALA A 210 -6.65 5.77 -12.66
N GLN A 211 -6.43 6.98 -12.15
CA GLN A 211 -5.94 8.11 -12.94
C GLN A 211 -4.60 7.81 -13.64
N CYS A 212 -3.69 7.06 -12.98
CA CYS A 212 -2.43 6.66 -13.61
C CYS A 212 -2.60 5.83 -14.88
N VAL A 213 -3.78 5.24 -15.12
CA VAL A 213 -4.05 4.45 -16.34
C VAL A 213 -4.20 5.35 -17.57
N THR A 214 -4.82 6.51 -17.43
CA THR A 214 -5.20 7.37 -18.56
C THR A 214 -4.53 8.73 -18.57
N ASP A 215 -4.14 9.29 -17.43
CA ASP A 215 -3.49 10.59 -17.34
C ASP A 215 -2.01 10.49 -17.75
N THR A 216 -1.73 11.00 -18.96
CA THR A 216 -0.37 10.97 -19.51
C THR A 216 0.64 11.80 -18.72
N ALA A 217 0.19 12.78 -17.93
CA ALA A 217 1.06 13.56 -17.05
C ALA A 217 1.66 12.72 -15.90
N LEU A 218 1.06 11.57 -15.59
CA LEU A 218 1.53 10.64 -14.58
C LEU A 218 2.40 9.51 -15.15
N HIS A 219 2.56 9.41 -16.47
CA HIS A 219 3.31 8.36 -17.13
C HIS A 219 4.82 8.59 -17.05
N ASN A 220 5.57 7.48 -17.00
CA ASN A 220 7.04 7.42 -16.90
C ASN A 220 7.58 8.21 -15.69
N ARG A 221 6.84 8.13 -14.57
CA ARG A 221 7.17 8.85 -13.35
C ARG A 221 7.12 7.95 -12.11
N ILE A 222 7.97 8.31 -11.14
CA ILE A 222 7.88 7.86 -9.76
C ILE A 222 7.09 8.93 -9.01
N LEU A 223 5.99 8.52 -8.37
CA LEU A 223 4.93 9.39 -7.88
C LEU A 223 4.77 9.21 -6.36
N PRO A 224 5.54 9.92 -5.53
CA PRO A 224 5.23 10.01 -4.11
C PRO A 224 3.87 10.70 -3.94
N ILE A 225 3.00 10.17 -3.07
CA ILE A 225 1.65 10.72 -2.89
C ILE A 225 1.14 10.48 -1.47
N GLY A 226 0.58 11.51 -0.85
CA GLY A 226 -0.13 11.46 0.41
C GLY A 226 -1.58 11.91 0.29
N GLY A 227 -2.32 11.82 1.37
CA GLY A 227 -3.66 12.36 1.49
C GLY A 227 -3.68 13.87 1.74
N PRO A 228 -4.88 14.48 1.83
CA PRO A 228 -5.05 15.92 2.01
C PRO A 228 -4.64 16.38 3.42
N GLY A 229 -4.37 17.67 3.53
CA GLY A 229 -4.06 18.34 4.77
C GLY A 229 -2.57 18.32 5.17
N PRO A 230 -2.26 18.80 6.36
CA PRO A 230 -0.89 18.84 6.88
C PRO A 230 -0.39 17.44 7.25
N ALA A 231 0.94 17.32 7.39
CA ALA A 231 1.52 16.12 7.99
C ALA A 231 1.15 16.04 9.47
N ILE A 232 0.85 14.83 9.95
CA ILE A 232 0.44 14.57 11.31
C ILE A 232 1.40 13.61 12.02
N THR A 233 1.62 13.86 13.31
CA THR A 233 2.48 13.06 14.20
C THR A 233 1.65 12.02 14.99
N PRO A 234 2.25 10.95 15.52
CA PRO A 234 1.58 10.05 16.46
C PRO A 234 1.01 10.74 17.70
N LEU A 235 1.66 11.79 18.21
CA LEU A 235 1.14 12.56 19.34
C LEU A 235 -0.20 13.21 18.97
N GLN A 236 -0.27 13.92 17.85
CA GLN A 236 -1.50 14.56 17.36
C GLN A 236 -2.63 13.54 17.11
N GLN A 237 -2.29 12.32 16.62
CA GLN A 237 -3.27 11.23 16.49
C GLN A 237 -3.86 10.84 17.85
N GLY A 238 -3.01 10.71 18.88
CA GLY A 238 -3.45 10.40 20.25
C GLY A 238 -4.30 11.51 20.84
N GLU A 239 -3.87 12.78 20.73
CA GLU A 239 -4.61 13.96 21.22
C GLU A 239 -6.03 14.01 20.61
N TYR A 240 -6.12 13.86 19.28
CA TYR A 240 -7.40 13.85 18.59
C TYR A 240 -8.29 12.69 19.05
N LEU A 241 -7.73 11.49 19.18
CA LEU A 241 -8.50 10.31 19.60
C LEU A 241 -9.05 10.46 21.01
N PHE A 242 -8.26 10.97 21.97
CA PHE A 242 -8.72 11.22 23.32
C PHE A 242 -9.81 12.29 23.36
N SER A 243 -9.65 13.39 22.60
CA SER A 243 -10.66 14.43 22.45
C SER A 243 -11.99 13.85 21.92
N LEU A 244 -11.90 13.03 20.87
CA LEU A 244 -13.07 12.41 20.26
C LEU A 244 -13.81 11.44 21.20
N LEU A 245 -13.10 10.77 22.10
CA LEU A 245 -13.66 9.86 23.11
C LEU A 245 -14.09 10.56 24.40
N GLY A 246 -13.84 11.87 24.55
CA GLY A 246 -14.10 12.61 25.79
C GLY A 246 -13.28 12.09 26.99
N GLN A 247 -12.09 11.54 26.73
CA GLN A 247 -11.24 10.95 27.75
C GLN A 247 -10.01 11.84 28.04
N THR A 248 -9.56 11.84 29.28
CA THR A 248 -8.27 12.47 29.64
C THR A 248 -7.13 11.73 28.94
N PRO A 249 -6.21 12.46 28.25
CA PRO A 249 -5.09 11.85 27.55
C PRO A 249 -4.19 11.03 28.48
N LYS A 250 -3.90 9.79 28.08
CA LYS A 250 -2.98 8.88 28.77
C LYS A 250 -2.01 8.30 27.74
N TYR A 251 -0.73 8.54 27.92
CA TYR A 251 0.32 8.07 27.00
C TYR A 251 1.25 7.07 27.69
N SER A 252 1.72 6.11 26.91
CA SER A 252 2.81 5.21 27.31
C SER A 252 3.96 5.38 26.32
N HIS A 253 5.07 5.90 26.79
CA HIS A 253 6.25 6.19 25.98
C HIS A 253 7.15 4.95 25.87
N VAL A 254 7.44 4.53 24.66
CA VAL A 254 8.36 3.42 24.34
C VAL A 254 9.69 4.02 23.87
N PRO A 255 10.78 3.86 24.64
CA PRO A 255 12.08 4.35 24.20
C PRO A 255 12.55 3.63 22.92
N VAL A 256 13.04 4.38 21.92
CA VAL A 256 13.55 3.80 20.66
C VAL A 256 14.70 2.81 20.95
N LYS A 257 15.57 3.12 21.91
CA LYS A 257 16.66 2.22 22.35
C LYS A 257 16.17 0.84 22.79
N MET A 258 14.97 0.76 23.35
CA MET A 258 14.37 -0.53 23.70
C MET A 258 14.09 -1.37 22.44
N MET A 259 13.64 -0.73 21.36
CA MET A 259 13.47 -1.42 20.07
C MET A 259 14.80 -1.91 19.51
N ASP A 260 15.88 -1.13 19.66
CA ASP A 260 17.23 -1.52 19.23
C ASP A 260 17.70 -2.79 19.97
N VAL A 261 17.46 -2.83 21.28
CA VAL A 261 17.78 -4.02 22.10
C VAL A 261 16.96 -5.24 21.65
N ILE A 262 15.64 -5.07 21.45
CA ILE A 262 14.77 -6.17 20.98
C ILE A 262 15.24 -6.69 19.62
N VAL A 263 15.54 -5.80 18.67
CA VAL A 263 16.06 -6.16 17.34
C VAL A 263 17.39 -6.89 17.48
N GLY A 264 18.30 -6.41 18.31
CA GLY A 264 19.62 -7.03 18.54
C GLY A 264 19.50 -8.44 19.10
N VAL A 265 18.72 -8.62 20.17
CA VAL A 265 18.49 -9.93 20.81
C VAL A 265 17.81 -10.91 19.85
N LEU A 266 16.73 -10.50 19.18
CA LEU A 266 16.02 -11.38 18.25
C LEU A 266 16.89 -11.72 17.03
N SER A 267 17.74 -10.81 16.56
CA SER A 267 18.67 -11.08 15.46
C SER A 267 19.73 -12.08 15.87
N PHE A 268 20.33 -11.92 17.05
CA PHE A 268 21.32 -12.86 17.57
C PHE A 268 20.73 -14.26 17.74
N LEU A 269 19.58 -14.36 18.40
CA LEU A 269 18.90 -15.65 18.60
C LEU A 269 18.38 -16.24 17.28
N GLY A 270 18.04 -15.43 16.31
CA GLY A 270 17.58 -15.84 14.98
C GLY A 270 18.63 -16.61 14.17
N HIS A 271 19.94 -16.44 14.47
CA HIS A 271 21.01 -17.24 13.88
C HIS A 271 20.98 -18.70 14.39
N LEU A 272 20.49 -18.92 15.60
CA LEU A 272 20.41 -20.24 16.23
C LEU A 272 19.02 -20.86 16.04
N ILE A 273 17.98 -20.06 15.99
CA ILE A 273 16.58 -20.49 15.97
C ILE A 273 15.85 -19.80 14.81
N PRO A 274 15.71 -20.45 13.63
CA PRO A 274 15.17 -19.85 12.42
C PRO A 274 13.83 -19.11 12.57
N PRO A 275 12.83 -19.58 13.36
CA PRO A 275 11.59 -18.82 13.59
C PRO A 275 11.79 -17.45 14.22
N LEU A 276 12.87 -17.23 14.99
CA LEU A 276 13.17 -15.94 15.60
C LEU A 276 13.73 -14.92 14.59
N ALA A 277 14.32 -15.37 13.49
CA ALA A 277 14.76 -14.49 12.40
C ALA A 277 13.58 -13.71 11.80
N ASN A 278 12.42 -14.35 11.62
CA ASN A 278 11.21 -13.68 11.15
C ASN A 278 10.68 -12.64 12.16
N LYS A 279 10.77 -12.96 13.47
CA LYS A 279 10.40 -12.01 14.52
C LYS A 279 11.38 -10.83 14.60
N ALA A 280 12.66 -11.06 14.33
CA ALA A 280 13.66 -10.01 14.24
C ALA A 280 13.36 -9.05 13.09
N GLU A 281 12.98 -9.57 11.93
CA GLU A 281 12.60 -8.73 10.78
C GLU A 281 11.33 -7.91 11.07
N LEU A 282 10.32 -8.51 11.67
CA LEU A 282 9.12 -7.80 12.11
C LEU A 282 9.45 -6.68 13.11
N ALA A 283 10.37 -6.94 14.05
CA ALA A 283 10.84 -5.93 15.00
C ALA A 283 11.61 -4.79 14.29
N ARG A 284 12.44 -5.10 13.27
CA ARG A 284 13.09 -4.08 12.42
C ARG A 284 12.08 -3.22 11.68
N ILE A 285 11.05 -3.82 11.10
CA ILE A 285 9.94 -3.12 10.44
C ILE A 285 9.26 -2.17 11.44
N GLY A 286 8.91 -2.66 12.62
CA GLY A 286 8.32 -1.83 13.68
C GLY A 286 9.22 -0.65 14.08
N ARG A 287 10.53 -0.92 14.27
CA ARG A 287 11.52 0.12 14.56
C ARG A 287 11.61 1.16 13.45
N TYR A 288 11.63 0.71 12.18
CA TYR A 288 11.67 1.61 11.03
C TYR A 288 10.51 2.61 11.06
N TYR A 289 9.28 2.13 11.20
CA TYR A 289 8.10 3.01 11.25
C TYR A 289 8.00 3.85 12.53
N ALA A 290 8.71 3.47 13.59
CA ALA A 290 8.82 4.27 14.81
C ALA A 290 9.81 5.44 14.68
N THR A 291 10.72 5.42 13.69
CA THR A 291 11.81 6.40 13.56
C THR A 291 11.85 7.12 12.22
N GLU A 292 11.23 6.58 11.17
CA GLU A 292 11.25 7.14 9.82
C GLU A 292 9.87 7.67 9.43
N SER A 293 9.82 8.92 8.97
CA SER A 293 8.57 9.54 8.52
C SER A 293 8.12 9.01 7.16
N MET A 294 6.81 8.95 6.95
CA MET A 294 6.21 8.64 5.65
C MET A 294 5.91 9.93 4.88
N LEU A 295 6.98 10.63 4.52
CA LEU A 295 7.00 11.90 3.78
C LEU A 295 8.15 11.83 2.75
N VAL A 296 8.19 12.73 1.78
CA VAL A 296 9.31 12.83 0.85
C VAL A 296 10.60 13.11 1.63
N TRP A 297 11.64 12.34 1.33
CA TRP A 297 12.98 12.53 1.87
C TRP A 297 13.77 13.50 0.99
N ASP A 298 14.25 14.59 1.57
CA ASP A 298 15.17 15.52 0.93
C ASP A 298 16.61 15.08 1.23
N GLU A 299 17.26 14.49 0.25
CA GLU A 299 18.64 14.02 0.38
C GLU A 299 19.62 15.16 0.62
N THR A 300 19.34 16.36 0.07
CA THR A 300 20.24 17.51 0.17
C THR A 300 20.24 18.10 1.58
N GLN A 301 19.08 18.08 2.25
CA GLN A 301 18.92 18.60 3.60
C GLN A 301 18.99 17.49 4.66
N GLY A 302 18.99 16.22 4.27
CA GLY A 302 19.00 15.08 5.18
C GLY A 302 17.78 15.03 6.11
N ARG A 303 16.60 15.47 5.63
CA ARG A 303 15.35 15.52 6.40
C ARG A 303 14.12 15.16 5.55
N TYR A 304 13.05 14.79 6.24
CA TYR A 304 11.74 14.62 5.63
C TYR A 304 11.06 15.97 5.41
N ASP A 305 10.45 16.16 4.24
CA ASP A 305 9.76 17.39 3.85
C ASP A 305 8.27 17.16 3.60
N ALA A 306 7.45 17.68 4.50
CA ALA A 306 6.01 17.62 4.39
C ALA A 306 5.46 18.51 3.26
N ASN A 307 6.14 19.62 2.94
CA ASN A 307 5.70 20.54 1.89
C ASN A 307 6.02 19.98 0.50
N ALA A 308 7.15 19.30 0.36
CA ALA A 308 7.52 18.59 -0.87
C ALA A 308 6.72 17.29 -1.08
N THR A 309 5.97 16.82 -0.07
CA THR A 309 5.13 15.62 -0.19
C THR A 309 3.81 15.98 -0.87
N PRO A 310 3.56 15.51 -2.12
CA PRO A 310 2.32 15.80 -2.83
C PRO A 310 1.10 15.21 -2.13
N SER A 311 -0.06 15.79 -2.38
CA SER A 311 -1.34 15.36 -1.78
C SER A 311 -2.39 15.13 -2.85
N THR A 312 -3.31 14.19 -2.60
CA THR A 312 -4.49 13.93 -3.43
C THR A 312 -5.68 13.56 -2.56
N GLY A 313 -6.88 13.66 -3.15
CA GLY A 313 -8.12 13.22 -2.52
C GLY A 313 -8.72 14.22 -1.54
N GLN A 314 -9.72 13.75 -0.81
CA GLN A 314 -10.52 14.57 0.11
C GLN A 314 -10.71 13.90 1.49
N ASP A 315 -10.44 12.61 1.61
CA ASP A 315 -10.65 11.88 2.86
C ASP A 315 -9.61 12.25 3.90
N THR A 316 -10.04 12.61 5.12
CA THR A 316 -9.12 12.87 6.21
C THR A 316 -9.07 11.69 7.20
N LEU A 317 -7.91 11.51 7.86
CA LEU A 317 -7.80 10.52 8.94
C LEU A 317 -8.76 10.82 10.08
N TRP A 318 -9.06 12.11 10.29
CA TRP A 318 -9.96 12.56 11.35
C TRP A 318 -11.39 12.09 11.12
N ASP A 319 -11.90 12.19 9.89
CA ASP A 319 -13.22 11.66 9.52
C ASP A 319 -13.27 10.14 9.68
N CYS A 320 -12.19 9.45 9.32
CA CYS A 320 -12.06 8.01 9.53
C CYS A 320 -12.12 7.64 11.03
N TYR A 321 -11.43 8.37 11.90
CA TYR A 321 -11.49 8.18 13.35
C TYR A 321 -12.91 8.40 13.89
N GLN A 322 -13.58 9.47 13.46
CA GLN A 322 -14.97 9.74 13.84
C GLN A 322 -15.92 8.61 13.42
N ALA A 323 -15.79 8.12 12.18
CA ALA A 323 -16.63 7.03 11.68
C ALA A 323 -16.40 5.72 12.46
N LEU A 324 -15.15 5.41 12.81
CA LEU A 324 -14.79 4.23 13.60
C LEU A 324 -15.27 4.34 15.06
N VAL A 325 -15.08 5.51 15.70
CA VAL A 325 -15.50 5.73 17.08
C VAL A 325 -17.00 5.73 17.21
N SER A 326 -17.73 6.32 16.25
CA SER A 326 -19.20 6.33 16.24
C SER A 326 -19.84 5.00 15.79
N GLY A 327 -19.05 4.01 15.38
CA GLY A 327 -19.55 2.71 14.91
C GLY A 327 -20.20 2.74 13.52
N LYS A 328 -20.07 3.84 12.77
CA LYS A 328 -20.57 3.95 11.39
C LYS A 328 -19.82 3.03 10.42
N THR A 329 -18.59 2.68 10.76
CA THR A 329 -17.75 1.75 9.99
C THR A 329 -16.96 0.86 10.94
N SER A 330 -16.49 -0.28 10.43
CA SER A 330 -15.62 -1.20 11.15
C SER A 330 -14.30 -1.35 10.42
N LEU A 331 -13.21 -1.49 11.18
CA LEU A 331 -11.90 -1.84 10.61
C LEU A 331 -11.86 -3.33 10.30
N GLU A 332 -11.90 -3.69 9.02
CA GLU A 332 -11.43 -5.00 8.62
C GLU A 332 -9.90 -5.02 8.74
N ARG A 333 -9.38 -5.60 9.82
CA ARG A 333 -7.94 -5.81 9.98
C ARG A 333 -7.47 -6.76 8.88
N GLY A 334 -6.64 -6.28 7.97
CA GLY A 334 -5.98 -7.11 6.96
C GLY A 334 -4.77 -7.84 7.54
N ASP A 335 -4.15 -8.69 6.70
CA ASP A 335 -2.96 -9.49 7.05
C ASP A 335 -1.71 -8.66 7.40
N HIS A 336 -1.72 -7.34 7.15
CA HIS A 336 -0.61 -6.41 7.39
C HIS A 336 -0.74 -5.55 8.67
N ALA A 337 -1.62 -5.92 9.60
CA ALA A 337 -1.71 -5.20 10.87
C ALA A 337 -0.48 -5.51 11.74
N VAL A 338 0.51 -4.63 11.70
CA VAL A 338 1.75 -4.74 12.50
C VAL A 338 1.53 -4.26 13.95
N PHE A 339 0.42 -3.54 14.25
CA PHE A 339 0.07 -3.00 15.57
C PHE A 339 -1.38 -3.25 15.93
#